data_3895bd4bf6934820653ba7aa69de89eb
#
_entry.id   3895bd4bf6934820653ba7aa69de89eb
#
_cell.length_a   1.000
_cell.length_b   1.000
_cell.length_c   1.000
_cell.angle_alpha   90.00
_cell.angle_beta   90.00
_cell.angle_gamma   90.00
#
_symmetry.space_group_name_H-M   'P 1'
#
loop_
_entity.id
_entity.type
_entity.pdbx_description
1 polymer ?
#
loop_
_entity_poly.entity_id
_entity_poly.type
_entity_poly.pdbx_seq_one_letter_code
_entity_poly.pdbx_strand_id
1 'polypeptide(L)'
;MSNLKYFLAGVLIMAITSCTQKDSELFLFVGSYADATDPGINLFRFDVEKGTAVPVKSLSGIQDPSYLTVSRDGKFVYSVSETAVPDAKVCAYSFDKQTGTLSLLN
;
A
#
# COMPACT_ATOMS: atom_id res chain seq x y z
N MET A 1 -13.41 19.83 -60.73
CA MET A 1 -13.48 18.37 -60.53
C MET A 1 -13.02 18.06 -59.13
N SER A 2 -13.94 17.75 -58.36
CA SER A 2 -13.86 17.76 -56.92
C SER A 2 -13.16 16.52 -56.35
N ASN A 3 -11.88 16.58 -56.14
CA ASN A 3 -11.20 15.65 -55.34
C ASN A 3 -11.33 15.91 -53.82
N LEU A 4 -12.24 16.81 -53.48
CA LEU A 4 -12.53 17.20 -52.14
C LEU A 4 -13.31 16.15 -51.36
N LYS A 5 -13.81 15.11 -52.06
CA LYS A 5 -14.64 14.08 -51.46
C LYS A 5 -13.86 13.04 -50.63
N TYR A 6 -12.56 13.05 -50.70
CA TYR A 6 -11.73 12.09 -49.98
C TYR A 6 -11.03 12.67 -48.77
N PHE A 7 -11.29 13.94 -48.47
CA PHE A 7 -10.67 14.58 -47.34
C PHE A 7 -11.39 14.36 -46.01
N LEU A 8 -12.49 13.63 -46.05
CA LEU A 8 -13.34 13.40 -44.86
C LEU A 8 -13.13 12.02 -44.21
N ALA A 9 -12.16 11.28 -44.63
CA ALA A 9 -11.86 9.99 -44.02
C ALA A 9 -10.85 10.03 -42.88
N GLY A 10 -10.52 11.23 -42.45
CA GLY A 10 -9.71 11.44 -41.26
C GLY A 10 -10.57 11.57 -40.00
N VAL A 11 -11.50 10.67 -39.78
CA VAL A 11 -12.04 10.50 -38.44
C VAL A 11 -10.96 9.86 -37.63
N LEU A 12 -10.15 10.70 -37.02
CA LEU A 12 -9.29 10.35 -35.93
C LEU A 12 -10.20 9.83 -34.81
N ILE A 13 -10.49 8.55 -34.83
CA ILE A 13 -11.01 7.84 -33.67
C ILE A 13 -9.86 7.89 -32.68
N MET A 14 -9.81 8.95 -31.88
CA MET A 14 -9.12 8.89 -30.61
C MET A 14 -9.90 7.85 -29.81
N ALA A 15 -9.45 6.61 -29.91
CA ALA A 15 -9.76 5.64 -28.89
C ALA A 15 -9.13 6.19 -27.62
N ILE A 16 -9.93 6.91 -26.85
CA ILE A 16 -9.63 7.16 -25.46
C ILE A 16 -9.74 5.79 -24.81
N THR A 17 -8.66 5.02 -24.91
CA THR A 17 -8.44 3.96 -23.97
C THR A 17 -8.25 4.65 -22.63
N SER A 18 -9.34 4.92 -21.95
CA SER A 18 -9.30 5.14 -20.53
C SER A 18 -8.78 3.84 -19.95
N CYS A 19 -7.44 3.75 -19.80
CA CYS A 19 -6.86 2.79 -18.89
C CYS A 19 -7.39 3.16 -17.51
N THR A 20 -8.55 2.63 -17.16
CA THR A 20 -8.84 2.36 -15.77
C THR A 20 -7.80 1.34 -15.37
N GLN A 21 -6.66 1.84 -14.90
CA GLN A 21 -5.69 1.04 -14.22
C GLN A 21 -6.43 0.54 -12.98
N LYS A 22 -6.98 -0.66 -13.09
CA LYS A 22 -7.48 -1.39 -11.95
C LYS A 22 -6.25 -1.58 -11.10
N ASP A 23 -6.18 -0.90 -9.96
CA ASP A 23 -5.14 -1.12 -8.99
C ASP A 23 -5.28 -2.56 -8.51
N SER A 24 -4.66 -3.48 -9.24
CA SER A 24 -4.61 -4.89 -8.88
C SER A 24 -3.61 -5.14 -7.77
N GLU A 25 -2.79 -4.14 -7.46
CA GLU A 25 -1.79 -4.19 -6.40
C GLU A 25 -2.26 -3.41 -5.17
N LEU A 26 -2.21 -4.08 -4.03
CA LEU A 26 -2.46 -3.52 -2.71
C LEU A 26 -1.20 -3.60 -1.86
N PHE A 27 -1.12 -2.75 -0.85
CA PHE A 27 -0.16 -2.94 0.24
C PHE A 27 -0.77 -3.87 1.29
N LEU A 28 0.02 -4.86 1.70
CA LEU A 28 -0.32 -5.80 2.76
C LEU A 28 0.64 -5.60 3.93
N PHE A 29 0.11 -5.21 5.07
CA PHE A 29 0.86 -5.13 6.33
C PHE A 29 0.63 -6.40 7.14
N VAL A 30 1.72 -7.00 7.61
CA VAL A 30 1.69 -8.19 8.46
C VAL A 30 2.42 -7.88 9.75
N GLY A 31 1.69 -7.91 10.86
CA GLY A 31 2.25 -7.85 12.21
C GLY A 31 2.60 -9.23 12.74
N SER A 32 3.39 -9.28 13.78
CA SER A 32 3.81 -10.55 14.41
C SER A 32 4.14 -10.36 15.89
N TYR A 33 4.23 -11.46 16.61
CA TYR A 33 4.89 -11.48 17.91
C TYR A 33 6.40 -11.52 17.67
N ALA A 34 7.07 -10.43 17.97
CA ALA A 34 8.51 -10.27 17.73
C ALA A 34 9.11 -9.31 18.75
N ASP A 35 10.36 -9.56 19.12
CA ASP A 35 11.13 -8.61 19.91
C ASP A 35 11.33 -7.28 19.17
N ALA A 36 11.46 -6.19 19.90
CA ALA A 36 11.65 -4.86 19.31
C ALA A 36 12.86 -4.74 18.39
N THR A 37 13.86 -5.62 18.55
CA THR A 37 15.05 -5.70 17.70
C THR A 37 14.82 -6.42 16.38
N ASP A 38 13.74 -7.20 16.29
CA ASP A 38 13.40 -7.99 15.11
C ASP A 38 12.38 -7.25 14.21
N PRO A 39 12.29 -7.57 12.91
CA PRO A 39 11.30 -7.00 12.02
C PRO A 39 9.90 -7.54 12.33
N GLY A 40 9.16 -6.83 13.20
CA GLY A 40 7.83 -7.23 13.66
C GLY A 40 6.69 -6.83 12.72
N ILE A 41 6.87 -5.78 11.93
CA ILE A 41 5.91 -5.35 10.89
C ILE A 41 6.55 -5.52 9.51
N ASN A 42 5.88 -6.29 8.66
CA ASN A 42 6.35 -6.55 7.30
C ASN A 42 5.35 -5.99 6.29
N LEU A 43 5.87 -5.29 5.30
CA LEU A 43 5.10 -4.70 4.21
C LEU A 43 5.36 -5.46 2.91
N PHE A 44 4.28 -5.85 2.26
CA PHE A 44 4.30 -6.52 0.96
C PHE A 44 3.47 -5.73 -0.07
N ARG A 45 3.84 -5.86 -1.33
CA ARG A 45 2.91 -5.63 -2.45
C ARG A 45 2.16 -6.92 -2.71
N PHE A 46 0.86 -6.83 -2.70
CA PHE A 46 -0.04 -7.96 -2.92
C PHE A 46 -0.78 -7.78 -4.24
N ASP A 47 -0.60 -8.73 -5.14
CA ASP A 47 -1.34 -8.81 -6.40
C ASP A 47 -2.62 -9.61 -6.16
N VAL A 48 -3.77 -8.95 -6.21
CA VAL A 48 -5.07 -9.57 -5.93
C VAL A 48 -5.51 -10.55 -7.03
N GLU A 49 -5.02 -10.38 -8.26
CA GLU A 49 -5.37 -11.27 -9.36
C GLU A 49 -4.57 -12.58 -9.29
N LYS A 50 -3.28 -12.47 -8.98
CA LYS A 50 -2.37 -13.61 -8.89
C LYS A 50 -2.33 -14.27 -7.52
N GLY A 51 -2.79 -13.56 -6.47
CA GLY A 51 -2.67 -14.02 -5.09
C GLY A 51 -1.22 -14.10 -4.59
N THR A 52 -0.33 -13.26 -5.13
CA THR A 52 1.09 -13.25 -4.79
C THR A 52 1.46 -12.04 -3.96
N ALA A 53 2.39 -12.21 -3.04
CA ALA A 53 2.93 -11.15 -2.19
C ALA A 53 4.45 -11.02 -2.41
N VAL A 54 4.91 -9.78 -2.63
CA VAL A 54 6.33 -9.46 -2.80
C VAL A 54 6.77 -8.55 -1.65
N PRO A 55 7.84 -8.90 -0.91
CA PRO A 55 8.34 -8.06 0.17
C PRO A 55 8.79 -6.69 -0.32
N VAL A 56 8.41 -5.64 0.42
CA VAL A 56 8.80 -4.25 0.14
C VAL A 56 9.75 -3.74 1.22
N LYS A 57 9.30 -3.75 2.46
CA LYS A 57 10.05 -3.29 3.64
C LYS A 57 9.63 -4.04 4.89
N SER A 58 10.47 -3.97 5.90
CA SER A 58 10.14 -4.38 7.26
C SER A 58 10.47 -3.27 8.25
N LEU A 59 9.80 -3.27 9.38
CA LEU A 59 9.97 -2.32 10.46
C LEU A 59 10.24 -3.06 11.76
N SER A 60 11.30 -2.69 12.45
CA SER A 60 11.63 -3.07 13.83
C SER A 60 11.40 -1.90 14.78
N GLY A 61 11.69 -2.05 16.05
CA GLY A 61 11.57 -1.01 17.05
C GLY A 61 10.27 -1.03 17.86
N ILE A 62 9.43 -2.03 17.64
CA ILE A 62 8.18 -2.22 18.40
C ILE A 62 8.11 -3.67 18.91
N GLN A 63 7.80 -3.82 20.19
CA GLN A 63 7.64 -5.13 20.84
C GLN A 63 6.25 -5.69 20.52
N ASP A 64 6.19 -6.90 20.01
CA ASP A 64 4.97 -7.66 19.73
C ASP A 64 3.88 -6.84 18.99
N PRO A 65 4.16 -6.35 17.76
CA PRO A 65 3.16 -5.64 16.95
C PRO A 65 2.18 -6.63 16.32
N SER A 66 1.42 -7.31 17.16
CA SER A 66 0.60 -8.46 16.79
C SER A 66 -0.69 -8.10 16.04
N TYR A 67 -1.16 -6.86 16.15
CA TYR A 67 -2.36 -6.38 15.50
C TYR A 67 -2.17 -5.01 14.87
N LEU A 68 -2.65 -4.86 13.64
CA LEU A 68 -2.53 -3.65 12.85
C LEU A 68 -3.89 -3.24 12.27
N THR A 69 -4.07 -1.94 12.07
CA THR A 69 -5.15 -1.39 11.26
C THR A 69 -4.67 -0.21 10.43
N VAL A 70 -5.27 -0.03 9.27
CA VAL A 70 -4.94 1.06 8.34
C VAL A 70 -6.10 2.03 8.32
N SER A 71 -5.80 3.35 8.31
CA SER A 71 -6.83 4.37 8.15
C SER A 71 -7.53 4.25 6.79
N ARG A 72 -8.78 4.70 6.71
CA ARG A 72 -9.60 4.60 5.49
C ARG A 72 -8.94 5.26 4.27
N ASP A 73 -8.21 6.35 4.47
CA ASP A 73 -7.48 7.06 3.41
C ASP A 73 -6.13 6.41 3.06
N GLY A 74 -5.72 5.39 3.81
CA GLY A 74 -4.46 4.68 3.61
C GLY A 74 -3.20 5.47 3.98
N LYS A 75 -3.35 6.59 4.72
CA LYS A 75 -2.22 7.46 5.09
C LYS A 75 -1.60 7.13 6.43
N PHE A 76 -2.32 6.40 7.28
CA PHE A 76 -1.89 6.06 8.63
C PHE A 76 -2.05 4.57 8.89
N VAL A 77 -1.12 4.05 9.68
CA VAL A 77 -1.16 2.67 10.19
C VAL A 77 -1.03 2.73 11.71
N TYR A 78 -1.86 1.97 12.39
CA TYR A 78 -1.85 1.86 13.85
C TYR A 78 -1.50 0.43 14.22
N SER A 79 -0.58 0.26 15.16
CA SER A 79 -0.17 -1.04 15.67
C SER A 79 -0.26 -1.07 17.17
N VAL A 80 -0.71 -2.19 17.72
CA VAL A 80 -0.51 -2.46 19.15
C VAL A 80 0.95 -2.81 19.41
N SER A 81 1.42 -2.54 20.62
CA SER A 81 2.54 -3.21 21.24
C SER A 81 1.95 -4.04 22.36
N GLU A 82 1.78 -5.34 22.10
CA GLU A 82 1.06 -6.25 22.98
C GLU A 82 1.98 -6.76 24.09
N THR A 83 2.32 -5.87 24.98
CA THR A 83 3.16 -6.16 26.15
C THR A 83 2.32 -6.14 27.42
N ALA A 84 2.93 -6.54 28.55
CA ALA A 84 2.29 -6.41 29.84
C ALA A 84 2.10 -4.94 30.23
N VAL A 85 1.03 -4.64 30.95
CA VAL A 85 0.81 -3.33 31.58
C VAL A 85 1.97 -3.09 32.60
N PRO A 86 2.57 -1.86 32.62
CA PRO A 86 2.12 -0.61 32.01
C PRO A 86 2.67 -0.32 30.59
N ASP A 87 3.45 -1.20 30.00
CA ASP A 87 4.18 -0.92 28.75
C ASP A 87 3.32 -1.14 27.48
N ALA A 88 2.15 -1.74 27.61
CA ALA A 88 1.20 -1.90 26.52
C ALA A 88 0.78 -0.53 25.93
N LYS A 89 0.85 -0.38 24.61
CA LYS A 89 0.57 0.88 23.92
C LYS A 89 0.04 0.66 22.50
N VAL A 90 -0.45 1.74 21.91
CA VAL A 90 -0.73 1.85 20.49
C VAL A 90 0.26 2.79 19.84
N CYS A 91 0.89 2.35 18.77
CA CYS A 91 1.78 3.15 17.95
C CYS A 91 1.06 3.63 16.70
N ALA A 92 1.18 4.91 16.38
CA ALA A 92 0.67 5.50 15.15
C ALA A 92 1.83 5.83 14.21
N TYR A 93 1.65 5.48 12.94
CA TYR A 93 2.61 5.74 11.87
C TYR A 93 1.94 6.48 10.73
N SER A 94 2.65 7.43 10.12
CA SER A 94 2.32 7.89 8.78
C SER A 94 2.85 6.89 7.75
N PHE A 95 2.13 6.71 6.66
CA PHE A 95 2.52 5.80 5.58
C PHE A 95 2.68 6.55 4.27
N ASP A 96 3.87 6.46 3.68
CA ASP A 96 4.15 6.95 2.35
C ASP A 96 4.07 5.80 1.34
N LYS A 97 3.02 5.82 0.51
CA LYS A 97 2.78 4.80 -0.52
C LYS A 97 3.85 4.77 -1.62
N GLN A 98 4.48 5.90 -1.90
CA GLN A 98 5.49 5.98 -2.97
C GLN A 98 6.77 5.26 -2.57
N THR A 99 7.16 5.37 -1.33
CA THR A 99 8.41 4.79 -0.80
C THR A 99 8.19 3.51 0.01
N GLY A 100 6.93 3.22 0.41
CA GLY A 100 6.60 2.14 1.33
C GLY A 100 7.10 2.38 2.75
N THR A 101 7.27 3.64 3.15
CA THR A 101 7.87 4.01 4.44
C THR A 101 6.83 4.28 5.49
N LEU A 102 6.99 3.64 6.65
CA LEU A 102 6.28 3.94 7.90
C LEU A 102 7.14 4.87 8.76
N SER A 103 6.57 5.97 9.23
CA SER A 103 7.23 6.92 10.12
C SER A 103 6.43 7.06 11.41
N LEU A 104 7.08 6.78 12.55
CA LEU A 104 6.43 6.83 13.87
C LEU A 104 6.01 8.25 14.20
N LEU A 105 4.76 8.41 14.68
CA LEU A 105 4.17 9.69 15.08
C LEU A 105 4.15 9.89 16.61
N ASN A 106 4.16 8.80 17.36
CA ASN A 106 4.12 8.86 18.83
C ASN A 106 5.03 7.84 19.51
#